data_3b69304f588d1d97b71d9b2f1d7f7b62
#
_entry.id   3b69304f588d1d97b71d9b2f1d7f7b62
#
_cell.length_a   1.000
_cell.length_b   1.000
_cell.length_c   1.000
_cell.angle_alpha   90.00
_cell.angle_beta   90.00
_cell.angle_gamma   90.00
#
_symmetry.space_group_name_H-M   'P 1'
#
loop_
_entity.id
_entity.type
_entity.pdbx_description
1 polymer ?
#
loop_
_entity_poly.entity_id
_entity_poly.type
_entity_poly.pdbx_seq_one_letter_code
_entity_poly.pdbx_strand_id
1 'polypeptide(L)'
;MIGLGFSLQSQYSLPMENIIALLADAGFSAVSPVWCGEAELERIAVCAPRHGMVIQSLHAPHKGIARLWEPDAPDSREAQAEIFRCAEACARFRIPVMVLHCWQGLHYTFPEEPLDFRFFDALVEQAHKLGISVALENLEGEEYLATLMARYQQLPHIGFCFDSGHDHCYPHKLDFLEQFGSRLLMTHLNDNLGLRDPSGIPSGDDDLHYLPFDGNLSWESCMGRLSRAPRQAILNFEFKTRSHSKDPGDLIYATRSVEDFIRSAARQARRVADIYEKRIMKNAPTKEDAG
;
A
#
# COMPACT_ATOMS: atom_id res chain seq x y z
N MET A 1 -7.59 2.59 20.52
CA MET A 1 -7.80 1.48 19.56
C MET A 1 -7.33 1.94 18.18
N ILE A 2 -6.53 1.16 17.49
CA ILE A 2 -6.07 1.43 16.11
C ILE A 2 -7.25 1.30 15.15
N GLY A 3 -7.40 2.25 14.22
CA GLY A 3 -8.37 2.20 13.13
C GLY A 3 -8.00 1.12 12.10
N LEU A 4 -8.99 0.60 11.40
CA LEU A 4 -8.78 -0.32 10.28
C LEU A 4 -9.11 0.38 8.97
N GLY A 5 -8.18 0.35 8.03
CA GLY A 5 -8.37 0.82 6.66
C GLY A 5 -8.47 -0.36 5.69
N PHE A 6 -9.12 -0.16 4.56
CA PHE A 6 -9.30 -1.18 3.54
C PHE A 6 -9.02 -0.61 2.14
N SER A 7 -8.11 -1.24 1.39
CA SER A 7 -7.84 -0.88 -0.01
C SER A 7 -8.99 -1.30 -0.90
N LEU A 8 -9.66 -0.31 -1.51
CA LEU A 8 -10.79 -0.56 -2.42
C LEU A 8 -10.26 -0.94 -3.81
N GLN A 9 -10.50 -2.18 -4.19
CA GLN A 9 -10.18 -2.74 -5.50
C GLN A 9 -11.42 -2.75 -6.39
N SER A 10 -11.26 -2.69 -7.72
CA SER A 10 -12.37 -2.68 -8.69
C SER A 10 -13.02 -4.06 -8.96
N GLN A 11 -12.57 -5.10 -8.25
CA GLN A 11 -12.93 -6.49 -8.53
C GLN A 11 -14.20 -7.01 -7.83
N TYR A 12 -14.90 -6.15 -7.09
CA TYR A 12 -16.10 -6.57 -6.37
C TYR A 12 -17.32 -6.67 -7.30
N SER A 13 -18.19 -7.67 -7.06
CA SER A 13 -19.42 -7.88 -7.80
C SER A 13 -20.58 -6.95 -7.38
N LEU A 14 -20.38 -6.17 -6.31
CA LEU A 14 -21.36 -5.23 -5.79
C LEU A 14 -20.98 -3.78 -6.17
N PRO A 15 -21.95 -2.86 -6.24
CA PRO A 15 -21.66 -1.44 -6.36
C PRO A 15 -20.76 -0.95 -5.22
N MET A 16 -19.87 0.01 -5.52
CA MET A 16 -18.86 0.51 -4.57
C MET A 16 -19.49 1.07 -3.30
N GLU A 17 -20.64 1.71 -3.40
CA GLU A 17 -21.39 2.25 -2.25
C GLU A 17 -21.84 1.15 -1.28
N ASN A 18 -22.24 -0.03 -1.82
CA ASN A 18 -22.61 -1.18 -0.99
C ASN A 18 -21.38 -1.77 -0.31
N ILE A 19 -20.24 -1.82 -0.99
CA ILE A 19 -18.95 -2.25 -0.40
C ILE A 19 -18.58 -1.34 0.76
N ILE A 20 -18.63 -0.02 0.58
CA ILE A 20 -18.33 0.96 1.64
C ILE A 20 -19.25 0.78 2.85
N ALA A 21 -20.56 0.59 2.63
CA ALA A 21 -21.50 0.32 3.71
C ALA A 21 -21.14 -0.96 4.49
N LEU A 22 -20.86 -2.06 3.77
CA LEU A 22 -20.45 -3.33 4.38
C LEU A 22 -19.15 -3.22 5.18
N LEU A 23 -18.17 -2.46 4.67
CA LEU A 23 -16.90 -2.21 5.37
C LEU A 23 -17.13 -1.43 6.68
N ALA A 24 -17.95 -0.37 6.64
CA ALA A 24 -18.29 0.41 7.82
C ALA A 24 -19.02 -0.45 8.87
N ASP A 25 -20.01 -1.24 8.46
CA ASP A 25 -20.76 -2.17 9.33
C ASP A 25 -19.84 -3.25 9.93
N ALA A 26 -18.81 -3.66 9.22
CA ALA A 26 -17.81 -4.61 9.70
C ALA A 26 -16.76 -3.99 10.65
N GLY A 27 -16.73 -2.65 10.78
CA GLY A 27 -15.86 -1.93 11.71
C GLY A 27 -14.58 -1.36 11.11
N PHE A 28 -14.50 -1.24 9.79
CA PHE A 28 -13.47 -0.44 9.15
C PHE A 28 -13.80 1.05 9.31
N SER A 29 -12.78 1.88 9.50
CA SER A 29 -12.91 3.33 9.69
C SER A 29 -12.32 4.15 8.54
N ALA A 30 -11.64 3.50 7.62
CA ALA A 30 -11.04 4.15 6.47
C ALA A 30 -11.10 3.27 5.22
N VAL A 31 -11.06 3.92 4.06
CA VAL A 31 -10.86 3.30 2.75
C VAL A 31 -9.67 3.94 2.05
N SER A 32 -9.03 3.16 1.20
CA SER A 32 -7.92 3.58 0.35
C SER A 32 -8.19 3.09 -1.08
N PRO A 33 -8.87 3.89 -1.92
CA PRO A 33 -9.17 3.48 -3.28
C PRO A 33 -7.92 3.41 -4.15
N VAL A 34 -7.97 2.56 -5.17
CA VAL A 34 -7.06 2.59 -6.31
C VAL A 34 -7.61 3.57 -7.34
N TRP A 35 -6.74 4.34 -7.98
CA TRP A 35 -7.13 5.29 -9.02
C TRP A 35 -7.83 4.60 -10.19
N CYS A 36 -9.06 4.98 -10.43
CA CYS A 36 -9.91 4.48 -11.52
C CYS A 36 -10.62 5.63 -12.25
N GLY A 37 -10.08 6.85 -12.12
CA GLY A 37 -10.61 8.08 -12.69
C GLY A 37 -11.46 8.88 -11.71
N GLU A 38 -11.63 10.18 -12.04
CA GLU A 38 -12.27 11.15 -11.14
C GLU A 38 -13.72 10.82 -10.80
N ALA A 39 -14.50 10.32 -11.78
CA ALA A 39 -15.93 10.06 -11.56
C ALA A 39 -16.19 8.98 -10.50
N GLU A 40 -15.38 7.93 -10.45
CA GLU A 40 -15.48 6.89 -9.42
C GLU A 40 -14.99 7.41 -8.07
N LEU A 41 -13.86 8.12 -8.08
CA LEU A 41 -13.32 8.71 -6.86
C LEU A 41 -14.29 9.72 -6.23
N GLU A 42 -15.00 10.52 -7.04
CA GLU A 42 -16.02 11.44 -6.56
C GLU A 42 -17.17 10.69 -5.85
N ARG A 43 -17.62 9.55 -6.41
CA ARG A 43 -18.65 8.71 -5.76
C ARG A 43 -18.16 8.18 -4.41
N ILE A 44 -16.92 7.70 -4.35
CA ILE A 44 -16.30 7.24 -3.09
C ILE A 44 -16.20 8.38 -2.09
N ALA A 45 -15.73 9.57 -2.52
CA ALA A 45 -15.55 10.75 -1.69
C ALA A 45 -16.87 11.30 -1.11
N VAL A 46 -17.98 11.08 -1.80
CA VAL A 46 -19.32 11.40 -1.30
C VAL A 46 -19.86 10.32 -0.37
N CYS A 47 -19.61 9.03 -0.69
CA CYS A 47 -20.18 7.90 0.03
C CYS A 47 -19.46 7.63 1.37
N ALA A 48 -18.13 7.56 1.37
CA ALA A 48 -17.36 7.15 2.55
C ALA A 48 -17.66 7.99 3.81
N PRO A 49 -17.72 9.35 3.77
CA PRO A 49 -18.06 10.15 4.93
C PRO A 49 -19.47 9.92 5.47
N ARG A 50 -20.44 9.55 4.61
CA ARG A 50 -21.82 9.23 5.03
C ARG A 50 -21.89 7.99 5.92
N HIS A 51 -20.89 7.10 5.81
CA HIS A 51 -20.73 5.92 6.64
C HIS A 51 -19.69 6.12 7.76
N GLY A 52 -19.27 7.38 8.03
CA GLY A 52 -18.28 7.69 9.07
C GLY A 52 -16.85 7.25 8.73
N MET A 53 -16.57 6.95 7.47
CA MET A 53 -15.25 6.52 7.01
C MET A 53 -14.46 7.68 6.42
N VAL A 54 -13.15 7.67 6.61
CA VAL A 54 -12.23 8.60 5.94
C VAL A 54 -11.60 7.95 4.73
N ILE A 55 -11.18 8.74 3.74
CA ILE A 55 -10.31 8.27 2.67
C ILE A 55 -8.87 8.53 3.13
N GLN A 56 -8.14 7.46 3.44
CA GLN A 56 -6.80 7.55 4.01
C GLN A 56 -5.75 7.87 2.96
N SER A 57 -5.86 7.25 1.80
CA SER A 57 -4.94 7.44 0.68
C SER A 57 -5.63 7.16 -0.65
N LEU A 58 -4.94 7.51 -1.73
CA LEU A 58 -5.29 7.13 -3.10
C LEU A 58 -4.07 6.41 -3.70
N HIS A 59 -4.26 5.18 -4.15
CA HIS A 59 -3.19 4.45 -4.84
C HIS A 59 -3.10 4.90 -6.29
N ALA A 60 -1.94 5.41 -6.70
CA ALA A 60 -1.70 5.83 -8.08
C ALA A 60 -1.78 4.62 -9.04
N PRO A 61 -2.07 4.85 -10.33
CA PRO A 61 -2.04 3.78 -11.32
C PRO A 61 -0.63 3.19 -11.40
N HIS A 62 -0.54 1.86 -11.49
CA HIS A 62 0.73 1.14 -11.58
C HIS A 62 1.13 0.79 -13.03
N LYS A 63 0.19 0.87 -13.97
CA LYS A 63 0.48 0.58 -15.39
C LYS A 63 1.47 1.61 -15.96
N GLY A 64 2.58 1.12 -16.49
CA GLY A 64 3.59 1.95 -17.12
C GLY A 64 4.57 2.63 -16.15
N ILE A 65 4.58 2.27 -14.87
CA ILE A 65 5.48 2.84 -13.86
C ILE A 65 6.95 2.75 -14.26
N ALA A 66 7.41 1.63 -14.83
CA ALA A 66 8.79 1.49 -15.29
C ALA A 66 9.19 2.55 -16.33
N ARG A 67 8.22 3.06 -17.10
CA ARG A 67 8.45 4.12 -18.11
C ARG A 67 8.66 5.50 -17.52
N LEU A 68 8.35 5.72 -16.27
CA LEU A 68 8.57 7.01 -15.61
C LEU A 68 10.06 7.34 -15.47
N TRP A 69 10.93 6.33 -15.56
CA TRP A 69 12.38 6.49 -15.58
C TRP A 69 12.93 6.87 -16.96
N GLU A 70 12.08 6.87 -17.97
CA GLU A 70 12.34 7.28 -19.34
C GLU A 70 11.32 8.35 -19.77
N PRO A 71 11.31 9.55 -19.16
CA PRO A 71 10.20 10.50 -19.28
C PRO A 71 9.96 11.04 -20.70
N ASP A 72 10.95 10.96 -21.59
CA ASP A 72 10.84 11.34 -23.00
C ASP A 72 10.28 10.24 -23.90
N ALA A 73 10.19 8.99 -23.39
CA ALA A 73 9.64 7.89 -24.17
C ALA A 73 8.17 8.17 -24.54
N PRO A 74 7.74 7.90 -25.78
CA PRO A 74 6.38 8.21 -26.23
C PRO A 74 5.29 7.56 -25.38
N ASP A 75 5.53 6.35 -24.89
CA ASP A 75 4.61 5.56 -24.08
C ASP A 75 4.64 5.92 -22.58
N SER A 76 5.58 6.76 -22.14
CA SER A 76 5.62 7.25 -20.76
C SER A 76 4.66 8.40 -20.48
N ARG A 77 4.29 9.18 -21.50
CA ARG A 77 3.50 10.41 -21.36
C ARG A 77 2.12 10.17 -20.76
N GLU A 78 1.45 9.10 -21.16
CA GLU A 78 0.13 8.76 -20.61
C GLU A 78 0.24 8.38 -19.13
N ALA A 79 1.22 7.54 -18.76
CA ALA A 79 1.46 7.17 -17.38
C ALA A 79 1.78 8.38 -16.50
N GLN A 80 2.66 9.29 -16.97
CA GLN A 80 2.96 10.54 -16.29
C GLN A 80 1.70 11.39 -16.06
N ALA A 81 0.91 11.62 -17.13
CA ALA A 81 -0.30 12.42 -17.06
C ALA A 81 -1.33 11.82 -16.09
N GLU A 82 -1.49 10.49 -16.05
CA GLU A 82 -2.38 9.81 -15.11
C GLU A 82 -1.94 10.00 -13.66
N ILE A 83 -0.65 9.93 -13.37
CA ILE A 83 -0.14 10.12 -12.00
C ILE A 83 -0.32 11.58 -11.56
N PHE A 84 -0.10 12.55 -12.45
CA PHE A 84 -0.37 13.95 -12.15
C PHE A 84 -1.86 14.21 -11.88
N ARG A 85 -2.78 13.63 -12.68
CA ARG A 85 -4.23 13.70 -12.42
C ARG A 85 -4.60 13.05 -11.08
N CYS A 86 -3.98 11.92 -10.74
CA CYS A 86 -4.16 11.27 -9.43
C CYS A 86 -3.74 12.20 -8.28
N ALA A 87 -2.59 12.88 -8.39
CA ALA A 87 -2.12 13.84 -7.39
C ALA A 87 -3.08 15.04 -7.25
N GLU A 88 -3.58 15.59 -8.36
CA GLU A 88 -4.57 16.67 -8.36
C GLU A 88 -5.89 16.23 -7.71
N ALA A 89 -6.32 15.00 -8.00
CA ALA A 89 -7.50 14.42 -7.38
C ALA A 89 -7.33 14.23 -5.87
N CYS A 90 -6.15 13.83 -5.39
CA CYS A 90 -5.86 13.80 -3.95
C CYS A 90 -6.13 15.15 -3.29
N ALA A 91 -5.60 16.23 -3.86
CA ALA A 91 -5.83 17.59 -3.34
C ALA A 91 -7.31 18.00 -3.41
N ARG A 92 -7.97 17.77 -4.55
CA ARG A 92 -9.39 18.10 -4.79
C ARG A 92 -10.30 17.43 -3.76
N PHE A 93 -10.08 16.15 -3.48
CA PHE A 93 -10.90 15.36 -2.56
C PHE A 93 -10.33 15.32 -1.13
N ARG A 94 -9.29 16.11 -0.83
CA ARG A 94 -8.64 16.20 0.49
C ARG A 94 -8.11 14.85 0.99
N ILE A 95 -7.57 14.06 0.10
CA ILE A 95 -6.90 12.79 0.40
C ILE A 95 -5.45 13.12 0.74
N PRO A 96 -4.98 12.81 1.96
CA PRO A 96 -3.69 13.32 2.43
C PRO A 96 -2.48 12.62 1.80
N VAL A 97 -2.64 11.39 1.32
CA VAL A 97 -1.54 10.55 0.85
C VAL A 97 -1.85 9.95 -0.51
N MET A 98 -0.94 10.07 -1.45
CA MET A 98 -0.89 9.29 -2.68
C MET A 98 0.14 8.18 -2.53
N VAL A 99 -0.24 6.93 -2.76
CA VAL A 99 0.70 5.80 -2.81
C VAL A 99 1.20 5.62 -4.22
N LEU A 100 2.49 5.39 -4.38
CA LEU A 100 3.15 5.24 -5.67
C LEU A 100 4.14 4.10 -5.65
N HIS A 101 4.06 3.19 -6.64
CA HIS A 101 5.11 2.24 -6.94
C HIS A 101 6.33 2.94 -7.53
N CYS A 102 7.53 2.51 -7.16
CA CYS A 102 8.78 3.05 -7.71
C CYS A 102 9.21 2.34 -8.99
N TRP A 103 8.83 1.09 -9.10
CA TRP A 103 9.11 0.18 -10.22
C TRP A 103 7.99 -0.85 -10.32
N GLN A 104 7.91 -1.53 -11.44
CA GLN A 104 7.10 -2.74 -11.62
C GLN A 104 7.74 -3.63 -12.68
N GLY A 105 7.95 -4.88 -12.35
CA GLY A 105 8.51 -5.91 -13.22
C GLY A 105 9.64 -6.69 -12.56
N LEU A 106 9.48 -8.01 -12.50
CA LEU A 106 10.42 -8.92 -11.83
C LEU A 106 11.73 -9.14 -12.60
N HIS A 107 11.69 -8.98 -13.92
CA HIS A 107 12.84 -9.20 -14.79
C HIS A 107 13.42 -7.86 -15.25
N TYR A 108 14.29 -7.29 -14.43
CA TYR A 108 14.96 -6.03 -14.75
C TYR A 108 16.44 -6.12 -14.39
N THR A 109 17.20 -5.21 -14.97
CA THR A 109 18.56 -4.92 -14.55
C THR A 109 18.61 -3.45 -14.14
N PHE A 110 19.03 -3.21 -12.89
CA PHE A 110 19.18 -1.83 -12.43
C PHE A 110 20.30 -1.15 -13.23
N PRO A 111 20.08 0.04 -13.83
CA PRO A 111 21.04 0.68 -14.70
C PRO A 111 22.32 1.08 -13.95
N GLU A 112 23.46 0.95 -14.61
CA GLU A 112 24.75 1.52 -14.15
C GLU A 112 24.85 3.02 -14.49
N GLU A 113 24.13 3.48 -15.53
CA GLU A 113 24.04 4.87 -15.97
C GLU A 113 23.18 5.70 -15.00
N PRO A 114 23.39 7.02 -14.94
CA PRO A 114 22.56 7.90 -14.12
C PRO A 114 21.08 7.80 -14.48
N LEU A 115 20.23 7.64 -13.45
CA LEU A 115 18.78 7.61 -13.63
C LEU A 115 18.22 8.99 -13.97
N ASP A 116 17.16 9.02 -14.78
CA ASP A 116 16.43 10.25 -15.09
C ASP A 116 15.34 10.53 -14.04
N PHE A 117 15.55 11.56 -13.23
CA PHE A 117 14.64 11.96 -12.15
C PHE A 117 13.63 13.04 -12.54
N ARG A 118 13.64 13.53 -13.77
CA ARG A 118 12.82 14.70 -14.17
C ARG A 118 11.35 14.54 -13.85
N PHE A 119 10.79 13.36 -14.10
CA PHE A 119 9.40 13.08 -13.75
C PHE A 119 9.19 13.12 -12.23
N PHE A 120 10.02 12.42 -11.48
CA PHE A 120 9.88 12.33 -10.01
C PHE A 120 10.12 13.67 -9.34
N ASP A 121 11.09 14.46 -9.80
CA ASP A 121 11.33 15.83 -9.31
C ASP A 121 10.10 16.72 -9.53
N ALA A 122 9.49 16.66 -10.72
CA ALA A 122 8.27 17.42 -11.03
C ALA A 122 7.08 16.96 -10.19
N LEU A 123 6.91 15.64 -9.98
CA LEU A 123 5.84 15.09 -9.15
C LEU A 123 5.98 15.52 -7.68
N VAL A 124 7.18 15.45 -7.13
CA VAL A 124 7.48 15.84 -5.74
C VAL A 124 7.20 17.33 -5.52
N GLU A 125 7.59 18.18 -6.47
CA GLU A 125 7.28 19.62 -6.44
C GLU A 125 5.78 19.88 -6.51
N GLN A 126 5.06 19.16 -7.39
CA GLN A 126 3.60 19.28 -7.49
C GLN A 126 2.91 18.81 -6.22
N ALA A 127 3.30 17.67 -5.65
CA ALA A 127 2.75 17.16 -4.41
C ALA A 127 2.89 18.18 -3.27
N HIS A 128 4.05 18.83 -3.17
CA HIS A 128 4.28 19.89 -2.20
C HIS A 128 3.31 21.07 -2.40
N LYS A 129 3.15 21.56 -3.64
CA LYS A 129 2.23 22.65 -3.98
C LYS A 129 0.77 22.29 -3.68
N LEU A 130 0.40 21.05 -3.89
CA LEU A 130 -0.94 20.51 -3.63
C LEU A 130 -1.20 20.23 -2.15
N GLY A 131 -0.16 20.23 -1.29
CA GLY A 131 -0.28 19.93 0.13
C GLY A 131 -0.58 18.46 0.43
N ILE A 132 -0.15 17.55 -0.45
CA ILE A 132 -0.29 16.10 -0.29
C ILE A 132 1.06 15.45 -0.04
N SER A 133 1.05 14.27 0.58
CA SER A 133 2.23 13.42 0.71
C SER A 133 2.24 12.31 -0.33
N VAL A 134 3.45 11.88 -0.75
CA VAL A 134 3.65 10.70 -1.58
C VAL A 134 4.31 9.61 -0.76
N ALA A 135 3.66 8.47 -0.66
CA ALA A 135 4.17 7.28 0.00
C ALA A 135 4.70 6.30 -1.06
N LEU A 136 6.01 6.10 -1.08
CA LEU A 136 6.68 5.18 -1.99
C LEU A 136 6.58 3.77 -1.42
N GLU A 137 6.01 2.85 -2.20
CA GLU A 137 5.72 1.50 -1.75
C GLU A 137 6.83 0.52 -2.08
N ASN A 138 7.14 -0.41 -1.15
CA ASN A 138 8.04 -1.52 -1.43
C ASN A 138 7.36 -2.56 -2.33
N LEU A 139 8.05 -2.88 -3.37
CA LEU A 139 7.68 -3.86 -4.39
C LEU A 139 8.98 -4.47 -4.92
N GLU A 140 8.95 -5.21 -6.03
CA GLU A 140 10.17 -5.49 -6.78
C GLU A 140 10.87 -4.18 -7.20
N GLY A 141 12.17 -4.24 -7.47
CA GLY A 141 12.93 -3.01 -7.80
C GLY A 141 13.33 -2.20 -6.57
N GLU A 142 13.80 -2.88 -5.52
CA GLU A 142 14.23 -2.24 -4.28
C GLU A 142 15.23 -1.10 -4.46
N GLU A 143 16.09 -1.18 -5.49
CA GLU A 143 17.09 -0.16 -5.81
C GLU A 143 16.44 1.16 -6.24
N TYR A 144 15.32 1.10 -6.98
CA TYR A 144 14.56 2.28 -7.39
C TYR A 144 13.91 2.97 -6.17
N LEU A 145 13.31 2.19 -5.29
CA LEU A 145 12.78 2.71 -4.03
C LEU A 145 13.88 3.34 -3.19
N ALA A 146 14.99 2.64 -2.96
CA ALA A 146 16.11 3.13 -2.16
C ALA A 146 16.67 4.44 -2.74
N THR A 147 16.78 4.53 -4.06
CA THR A 147 17.29 5.72 -4.74
C THR A 147 16.36 6.93 -4.56
N LEU A 148 15.04 6.75 -4.70
CA LEU A 148 14.07 7.84 -4.48
C LEU A 148 14.03 8.25 -3.00
N MET A 149 14.04 7.29 -2.08
CA MET A 149 14.05 7.57 -0.64
C MET A 149 15.31 8.33 -0.22
N ALA A 150 16.47 8.02 -0.81
CA ALA A 150 17.71 8.76 -0.57
C ALA A 150 17.66 10.15 -1.19
N ARG A 151 17.20 10.28 -2.44
CA ARG A 151 17.12 11.58 -3.14
C ARG A 151 16.23 12.58 -2.40
N TYR A 152 15.09 12.14 -1.90
CA TYR A 152 14.09 12.99 -1.24
C TYR A 152 14.11 12.87 0.28
N GLN A 153 15.24 12.48 0.87
CA GLN A 153 15.37 12.25 2.31
C GLN A 153 15.04 13.47 3.20
N GLN A 154 15.22 14.69 2.68
CA GLN A 154 14.96 15.94 3.40
C GLN A 154 13.52 16.47 3.20
N LEU A 155 12.69 15.80 2.40
CA LEU A 155 11.35 16.25 2.09
C LEU A 155 10.32 15.49 2.95
N PRO A 156 9.69 16.17 3.94
CA PRO A 156 8.82 15.48 4.91
C PRO A 156 7.51 14.97 4.29
N HIS A 157 7.12 15.47 3.12
CA HIS A 157 5.93 15.01 2.38
C HIS A 157 6.20 13.80 1.47
N ILE A 158 7.46 13.32 1.40
CA ILE A 158 7.82 12.08 0.71
C ILE A 158 8.17 11.04 1.77
N GLY A 159 7.48 9.94 1.78
CA GLY A 159 7.70 8.89 2.77
C GLY A 159 7.49 7.49 2.21
N PHE A 160 7.28 6.55 3.10
CA PHE A 160 7.26 5.13 2.82
C PHE A 160 5.86 4.55 3.02
N CYS A 161 5.43 3.67 2.13
CA CYS A 161 4.31 2.76 2.31
C CYS A 161 4.86 1.34 2.48
N PHE A 162 4.57 0.71 3.61
CA PHE A 162 5.00 -0.65 3.86
C PHE A 162 3.94 -1.66 3.42
N ASP A 163 4.22 -2.43 2.37
CA ASP A 163 3.46 -3.62 2.01
C ASP A 163 4.11 -4.88 2.59
N SER A 164 3.33 -5.59 3.43
CA SER A 164 3.80 -6.77 4.12
C SER A 164 3.85 -8.03 3.25
N GLY A 165 2.99 -8.09 2.23
CA GLY A 165 2.98 -9.19 1.28
C GLY A 165 4.18 -9.12 0.34
N HIS A 166 4.46 -7.95 -0.22
CA HIS A 166 5.63 -7.73 -1.04
C HIS A 166 6.95 -7.99 -0.26
N ASP A 167 7.03 -7.52 1.00
CA ASP A 167 8.17 -7.80 1.90
C ASP A 167 8.35 -9.30 2.15
N HIS A 168 7.29 -10.09 2.03
CA HIS A 168 7.30 -11.52 2.31
C HIS A 168 7.53 -12.39 1.07
N CYS A 169 6.98 -12.03 -0.10
CA CYS A 169 7.01 -12.88 -1.29
C CYS A 169 8.14 -12.54 -2.27
N TYR A 170 8.68 -11.33 -2.24
CA TYR A 170 9.79 -10.96 -3.11
C TYR A 170 11.13 -11.03 -2.37
N PRO A 171 12.20 -11.53 -3.02
CA PRO A 171 13.53 -11.55 -2.42
C PRO A 171 14.10 -10.13 -2.38
N HIS A 172 14.37 -9.63 -1.18
CA HIS A 172 14.98 -8.33 -0.94
C HIS A 172 16.31 -8.47 -0.24
N LYS A 173 17.24 -7.57 -0.53
CA LYS A 173 18.51 -7.41 0.18
C LYS A 173 18.36 -6.44 1.36
N LEU A 174 17.34 -5.56 1.30
CA LEU A 174 17.08 -4.53 2.28
C LEU A 174 15.99 -4.97 3.28
N ASP A 175 16.16 -4.67 4.56
CA ASP A 175 15.04 -4.58 5.50
C ASP A 175 14.40 -3.20 5.35
N PHE A 176 13.27 -3.13 4.66
CA PHE A 176 12.62 -1.87 4.34
C PHE A 176 12.15 -1.10 5.58
N LEU A 177 11.67 -1.79 6.61
CA LEU A 177 11.24 -1.14 7.85
C LEU A 177 12.43 -0.61 8.66
N GLU A 178 13.57 -1.29 8.63
CA GLU A 178 14.79 -0.78 9.26
C GLU A 178 15.33 0.47 8.52
N GLN A 179 15.33 0.42 7.18
CA GLN A 179 15.88 1.50 6.35
C GLN A 179 14.95 2.72 6.27
N PHE A 180 13.66 2.51 6.08
CA PHE A 180 12.71 3.58 5.73
C PHE A 180 11.57 3.73 6.73
N GLY A 181 11.48 2.88 7.74
CA GLY A 181 10.40 2.88 8.73
C GLY A 181 10.23 4.21 9.45
N SER A 182 11.31 4.98 9.69
CA SER A 182 11.23 6.30 10.30
C SER A 182 10.40 7.32 9.49
N ARG A 183 10.20 7.04 8.20
CA ARG A 183 9.43 7.86 7.25
C ARG A 183 8.12 7.18 6.82
N LEU A 184 7.64 6.21 7.60
CA LEU A 184 6.41 5.49 7.31
C LEU A 184 5.20 6.41 7.33
N LEU A 185 4.47 6.50 6.22
CA LEU A 185 3.23 7.26 6.06
C LEU A 185 2.00 6.37 6.15
N MET A 186 2.08 5.15 5.62
CA MET A 186 0.98 4.20 5.67
C MET A 186 1.43 2.75 5.45
N THR A 187 0.47 1.83 5.50
CA THR A 187 0.70 0.40 5.31
C THR A 187 -0.25 -0.17 4.27
N HIS A 188 0.20 -1.20 3.56
CA HIS A 188 -0.62 -2.15 2.81
C HIS A 188 -0.38 -3.53 3.40
N LEU A 189 -1.24 -3.93 4.32
CA LEU A 189 -1.07 -5.20 5.05
C LEU A 189 -1.87 -6.30 4.38
N ASN A 190 -1.19 -7.37 3.99
CA ASN A 190 -1.77 -8.57 3.42
C ASN A 190 -0.87 -9.77 3.72
N ASP A 191 -1.38 -10.96 3.47
CA ASP A 191 -0.66 -12.23 3.67
C ASP A 191 -0.46 -12.94 2.34
N ASN A 192 0.50 -13.83 2.29
CA ASN A 192 0.74 -14.74 1.18
C ASN A 192 1.54 -15.96 1.66
N LEU A 193 2.00 -16.79 0.73
CA LEU A 193 2.75 -18.02 1.03
C LEU A 193 4.28 -17.84 0.93
N GLY A 194 4.73 -16.58 0.80
CA GLY A 194 6.14 -16.26 0.56
C GLY A 194 6.60 -16.66 -0.85
N LEU A 195 7.91 -16.65 -1.04
CA LEU A 195 8.53 -17.11 -2.29
C LEU A 195 8.42 -18.63 -2.39
N ARG A 196 7.66 -19.11 -3.39
CA ARG A 196 7.30 -20.53 -3.51
C ARG A 196 8.24 -21.35 -4.39
N ASP A 197 8.94 -20.70 -5.31
CA ASP A 197 9.87 -21.39 -6.21
C ASP A 197 11.12 -21.85 -5.42
N PRO A 198 11.45 -23.16 -5.39
CA PRO A 198 12.61 -23.69 -4.68
C PRO A 198 13.96 -23.16 -5.20
N SER A 199 14.00 -22.66 -6.45
CA SER A 199 15.19 -22.03 -7.01
C SER A 199 15.36 -20.56 -6.63
N GLY A 200 14.38 -19.99 -5.89
CA GLY A 200 14.41 -18.61 -5.46
C GLY A 200 14.03 -17.60 -6.54
N ILE A 201 13.36 -18.04 -7.62
CA ILE A 201 12.89 -17.16 -8.69
C ILE A 201 11.50 -16.61 -8.32
N PRO A 202 11.35 -15.28 -8.14
CA PRO A 202 10.05 -14.71 -7.81
C PRO A 202 9.10 -14.71 -9.00
N SER A 203 7.82 -14.85 -8.71
CA SER A 203 6.73 -14.78 -9.68
C SER A 203 5.66 -13.80 -9.20
N GLY A 204 4.95 -13.14 -10.12
CA GLY A 204 3.75 -12.39 -9.78
C GLY A 204 2.63 -13.26 -9.19
N ASP A 205 2.71 -14.59 -9.38
CA ASP A 205 1.79 -15.53 -8.74
C ASP A 205 2.06 -15.71 -7.23
N ASP A 206 3.19 -15.22 -6.69
CA ASP A 206 3.50 -15.27 -5.26
C ASP A 206 2.79 -14.14 -4.48
N ASP A 207 2.41 -13.05 -5.17
CA ASP A 207 1.70 -11.90 -4.59
C ASP A 207 0.19 -12.16 -4.48
N LEU A 208 -0.21 -12.86 -3.42
CA LEU A 208 -1.55 -13.43 -3.28
C LEU A 208 -2.57 -12.49 -2.64
N HIS A 209 -2.15 -11.50 -1.86
CA HIS A 209 -3.00 -10.57 -1.11
C HIS A 209 -4.08 -11.27 -0.26
N TYR A 210 -3.68 -12.32 0.46
CA TYR A 210 -4.57 -13.05 1.37
C TYR A 210 -4.93 -12.24 2.60
N LEU A 211 -6.02 -12.64 3.25
CA LEU A 211 -6.34 -12.15 4.58
C LEU A 211 -5.25 -12.60 5.58
N PRO A 212 -4.97 -11.81 6.63
CA PRO A 212 -4.01 -12.21 7.66
C PRO A 212 -4.32 -13.59 8.23
N PHE A 213 -3.29 -14.41 8.42
CA PHE A 213 -3.35 -15.78 8.93
C PHE A 213 -3.92 -16.82 7.95
N ASP A 214 -4.28 -16.44 6.73
CA ASP A 214 -4.63 -17.39 5.66
C ASP A 214 -3.39 -17.75 4.81
N GLY A 215 -2.29 -16.99 4.93
CA GLY A 215 -0.95 -17.29 4.43
C GLY A 215 -0.02 -17.80 5.52
N ASN A 216 1.28 -17.58 5.34
CA ASN A 216 2.31 -18.03 6.28
C ASN A 216 3.19 -16.90 6.85
N LEU A 217 2.83 -15.64 6.64
CA LEU A 217 3.52 -14.50 7.23
C LEU A 217 3.45 -14.53 8.77
N SER A 218 4.58 -14.35 9.43
CA SER A 218 4.62 -14.21 10.88
C SER A 218 4.15 -12.82 11.32
N TRP A 219 2.86 -12.67 11.60
CA TRP A 219 2.26 -11.41 12.05
C TRP A 219 2.85 -10.86 13.35
N GLU A 220 3.28 -11.73 14.27
CA GLU A 220 3.98 -11.30 15.48
C GLU A 220 5.33 -10.65 15.17
N SER A 221 6.09 -11.22 14.23
CA SER A 221 7.36 -10.64 13.76
C SER A 221 7.14 -9.35 12.98
N CYS A 222 6.22 -9.37 12.01
CA CYS A 222 5.90 -8.23 11.16
C CYS A 222 5.47 -7.01 12.00
N MET A 223 4.51 -7.18 12.92
CA MET A 223 4.04 -6.11 13.80
C MET A 223 5.11 -5.70 14.82
N GLY A 224 6.01 -6.61 15.21
CA GLY A 224 7.17 -6.28 16.02
C GLY A 224 8.15 -5.34 15.33
N ARG A 225 8.41 -5.56 14.02
CA ARG A 225 9.21 -4.66 13.18
C ARG A 225 8.49 -3.32 12.98
N LEU A 226 7.21 -3.36 12.57
CA LEU A 226 6.39 -2.18 12.30
C LEU A 226 6.23 -1.27 13.53
N SER A 227 6.18 -1.83 14.75
CA SER A 227 6.02 -1.06 15.98
C SER A 227 7.21 -0.17 16.35
N ARG A 228 8.34 -0.28 15.63
CA ARG A 228 9.51 0.61 15.77
C ARG A 228 9.40 1.86 14.91
N ALA A 229 8.52 1.83 13.89
CA ALA A 229 8.21 2.99 13.06
C ALA A 229 7.25 3.96 13.78
N PRO A 230 7.04 5.19 13.26
CA PRO A 230 6.04 6.11 13.79
C PRO A 230 4.67 5.44 13.89
N ARG A 231 4.00 5.65 15.05
CA ARG A 231 2.71 5.01 15.32
C ARG A 231 1.69 5.35 14.25
N GLN A 232 1.10 4.32 13.67
CA GLN A 232 -0.02 4.46 12.74
C GLN A 232 -1.34 4.56 13.51
N ALA A 233 -2.15 5.57 13.18
CA ALA A 233 -3.51 5.71 13.74
C ALA A 233 -4.48 4.72 13.06
N ILE A 234 -4.22 4.39 11.81
CA ILE A 234 -4.99 3.46 10.98
C ILE A 234 -4.00 2.50 10.33
N LEU A 235 -4.24 1.21 10.45
CA LEU A 235 -3.56 0.19 9.66
C LEU A 235 -4.41 -0.09 8.42
N ASN A 236 -3.87 0.19 7.24
CA ASN A 236 -4.54 -0.12 5.99
C ASN A 236 -4.17 -1.53 5.52
N PHE A 237 -5.17 -2.27 5.08
CA PHE A 237 -5.06 -3.64 4.60
C PHE A 237 -5.42 -3.69 3.12
N GLU A 238 -4.60 -4.41 2.34
CA GLU A 238 -4.80 -4.57 0.92
C GLU A 238 -5.09 -6.04 0.57
N PHE A 239 -6.38 -6.38 0.55
CA PHE A 239 -6.84 -7.73 0.29
C PHE A 239 -7.45 -7.86 -1.09
N LYS A 240 -7.30 -9.02 -1.70
CA LYS A 240 -7.97 -9.37 -2.96
C LYS A 240 -8.90 -10.57 -2.74
N THR A 241 -10.13 -10.44 -3.21
CA THR A 241 -11.08 -11.58 -3.27
C THR A 241 -10.63 -12.62 -4.29
N ARG A 242 -9.78 -12.20 -5.22
CA ARG A 242 -9.22 -13.04 -6.28
C ARG A 242 -7.78 -12.60 -6.52
N SER A 243 -6.82 -13.45 -6.19
CA SER A 243 -5.41 -13.21 -6.50
C SER A 243 -5.18 -13.19 -8.02
N HIS A 244 -4.03 -12.67 -8.45
CA HIS A 244 -3.61 -12.72 -9.85
C HIS A 244 -3.01 -14.07 -10.25
N SER A 245 -2.82 -14.99 -9.29
CA SER A 245 -2.24 -16.30 -9.53
C SER A 245 -3.01 -17.09 -10.59
N LYS A 246 -2.27 -17.80 -11.41
CA LYS A 246 -2.79 -18.73 -12.40
C LYS A 246 -3.13 -20.11 -11.80
N ASP A 247 -2.66 -20.38 -10.58
CA ASP A 247 -2.99 -21.61 -9.87
C ASP A 247 -4.39 -21.51 -9.25
N PRO A 248 -5.36 -22.38 -9.66
CA PRO A 248 -6.67 -22.41 -9.04
C PRO A 248 -6.65 -22.66 -7.53
N GLY A 249 -5.62 -23.33 -6.99
CA GLY A 249 -5.44 -23.57 -5.57
C GLY A 249 -5.23 -22.28 -4.76
N ASP A 250 -4.74 -21.22 -5.39
CA ASP A 250 -4.53 -19.91 -4.77
C ASP A 250 -5.82 -19.07 -4.68
N LEU A 251 -6.91 -19.49 -5.36
CA LEU A 251 -8.17 -18.75 -5.39
C LEU A 251 -9.08 -19.11 -4.20
N ILE A 252 -8.53 -19.11 -2.99
CA ILE A 252 -9.19 -19.61 -1.77
C ILE A 252 -10.48 -18.85 -1.37
N TYR A 253 -10.70 -17.67 -1.93
CA TYR A 253 -11.91 -16.86 -1.69
C TYR A 253 -12.90 -16.86 -2.86
N ALA A 254 -12.62 -17.55 -3.96
CA ALA A 254 -13.40 -17.47 -5.19
C ALA A 254 -14.89 -17.84 -5.04
N THR A 255 -15.22 -18.66 -4.04
CA THR A 255 -16.59 -19.11 -3.74
C THR A 255 -17.24 -18.38 -2.57
N ARG A 256 -16.52 -17.45 -1.90
CA ARG A 256 -17.10 -16.70 -0.78
C ARG A 256 -17.97 -15.55 -1.28
N SER A 257 -19.04 -15.26 -0.54
CA SER A 257 -19.76 -14.01 -0.74
C SER A 257 -18.87 -12.82 -0.34
N VAL A 258 -19.13 -11.65 -0.93
CA VAL A 258 -18.38 -10.43 -0.61
C VAL A 258 -18.59 -10.06 0.88
N GLU A 259 -19.79 -10.26 1.41
CA GLU A 259 -20.14 -10.02 2.81
C GLU A 259 -19.32 -10.91 3.76
N ASP A 260 -19.21 -12.21 3.46
CA ASP A 260 -18.45 -13.14 4.29
C ASP A 260 -16.94 -12.88 4.21
N PHE A 261 -16.47 -12.48 3.02
CA PHE A 261 -15.10 -12.03 2.85
C PHE A 261 -14.80 -10.80 3.73
N ILE A 262 -15.61 -9.75 3.65
CA ILE A 262 -15.45 -8.50 4.43
C ILE A 262 -15.50 -8.78 5.94
N ARG A 263 -16.45 -9.61 6.41
CA ARG A 263 -16.52 -9.98 7.83
C ARG A 263 -15.28 -10.75 8.29
N SER A 264 -14.75 -11.62 7.45
CA SER A 264 -13.50 -12.35 7.74
C SER A 264 -12.31 -11.41 7.76
N ALA A 265 -12.21 -10.51 6.77
CA ALA A 265 -11.21 -9.47 6.69
C ALA A 265 -11.18 -8.61 7.97
N ALA A 266 -12.34 -8.12 8.43
CA ALA A 266 -12.44 -7.30 9.63
C ALA A 266 -11.95 -8.04 10.90
N ARG A 267 -12.35 -9.32 11.08
CA ARG A 267 -11.89 -10.11 12.23
C ARG A 267 -10.37 -10.33 12.21
N GLN A 268 -9.80 -10.65 11.06
CA GLN A 268 -8.37 -10.92 10.92
C GLN A 268 -7.55 -9.64 11.01
N ALA A 269 -8.02 -8.54 10.39
CA ALA A 269 -7.40 -7.22 10.52
C ALA A 269 -7.38 -6.74 11.98
N ARG A 270 -8.46 -6.96 12.74
CA ARG A 270 -8.50 -6.62 14.17
C ARG A 270 -7.47 -7.40 14.97
N ARG A 271 -7.29 -8.70 14.72
CA ARG A 271 -6.25 -9.51 15.38
C ARG A 271 -4.84 -8.94 15.12
N VAL A 272 -4.55 -8.51 13.88
CA VAL A 272 -3.27 -7.86 13.55
C VAL A 272 -3.13 -6.54 14.31
N ALA A 273 -4.16 -5.71 14.32
CA ALA A 273 -4.15 -4.45 15.05
C ALA A 273 -3.94 -4.64 16.56
N ASP A 274 -4.53 -5.69 17.14
CA ASP A 274 -4.33 -6.03 18.56
C ASP A 274 -2.88 -6.46 18.86
N ILE A 275 -2.24 -7.20 17.94
CA ILE A 275 -0.81 -7.54 18.03
C ILE A 275 0.02 -6.26 17.99
N TYR A 276 -0.25 -5.37 17.03
CA TYR A 276 0.46 -4.10 16.88
C TYR A 276 0.32 -3.21 18.12
N GLU A 277 -0.89 -3.05 18.68
CA GLU A 277 -1.12 -2.28 19.91
C GLU A 277 -0.29 -2.83 21.08
N LYS A 278 -0.25 -4.15 21.25
CA LYS A 278 0.56 -4.79 22.30
C LYS A 278 2.05 -4.51 22.13
N ARG A 279 2.55 -4.50 20.87
CA ARG A 279 3.96 -4.21 20.56
C ARG A 279 4.30 -2.75 20.86
N ILE A 280 3.44 -1.80 20.46
CA ILE A 280 3.64 -0.37 20.78
C ILE A 280 3.68 -0.14 22.30
N MET A 281 2.78 -0.77 23.06
CA MET A 281 2.77 -0.62 24.51
C MET A 281 4.05 -1.14 25.17
N LYS A 282 4.64 -2.20 24.62
CA LYS A 282 5.93 -2.72 25.12
C LYS A 282 7.12 -1.84 24.78
N ASN A 283 7.06 -1.12 23.65
CA ASN A 283 8.11 -0.24 23.19
C ASN A 283 7.99 1.19 23.75
N ALA A 284 6.89 1.51 24.46
CA ALA A 284 6.74 2.81 25.12
C ALA A 284 7.79 2.94 26.24
N PRO A 285 8.50 4.09 26.35
CA PRO A 285 9.47 4.31 27.41
C PRO A 285 8.80 4.14 28.76
N THR A 286 9.44 3.40 29.66
CA THR A 286 8.99 3.25 31.04
C THR A 286 9.16 4.60 31.76
N LYS A 287 8.33 4.85 32.80
CA LYS A 287 8.46 6.08 33.59
C LYS A 287 9.84 6.24 34.25
N GLU A 288 10.63 5.17 34.30
CA GLU A 288 11.99 5.14 34.84
C GLU A 288 13.04 5.68 33.87
N ASP A 289 12.77 5.66 32.56
CA ASP A 289 13.67 6.17 31.50
C ASP A 289 13.54 7.68 31.26
N ALA A 290 12.61 8.36 31.96
CA ALA A 290 12.31 9.79 31.83
C ALA A 290 12.77 10.64 33.04
N GLY A 291 13.70 10.09 33.84
CA GLY A 291 14.26 10.74 35.02
C GLY A 291 15.66 11.30 34.84
#